data_89042d5c8cb8f460790692c6a761d357
#
_entry.id   89042d5c8cb8f460790692c6a761d357
#
_cell.length_a   1.000
_cell.length_b   1.000
_cell.length_c   1.000
_cell.angle_alpha   90.00
_cell.angle_beta   90.00
_cell.angle_gamma   90.00
#
_symmetry.space_group_name_H-M   'P 1'
#
loop_
_entity.id
_entity.type
_entity.pdbx_description
1 polymer ?
#
loop_
_entity_poly.entity_id
_entity_poly.type
_entity_poly.pdbx_seq_one_letter_code
_entity_poly.pdbx_strand_id
1 'polypeptide(L)'
;AEKPSVARDIARVLGCKKNGQGMIEGEKYIITWGLGHLVTLADPEEYTPDWKEWKMEVLPMVPKSWKLTVIRQTAKQFGAVKAQIHRKDVGEIIIATDAGREGELVARWILDMAKNQKPLKRLWISSVTDRAIREGFARLRDGRDFENLYDAARARAKADWLVGINATRALTCKYNAKLTCGRVQTPTLALLANREEEIRSFTPKSYYGVRLYSEGICFTWQDQKSGSTRIFDG
;
A
#
# COMPACT_ATOMS: atom_id res chain seq x y z
N ALA A 1 -3.75 11.22 10.56
CA ALA A 1 -3.92 11.09 9.10
C ALA A 1 -2.69 10.45 8.47
N GLU A 2 -2.81 9.98 7.22
CA GLU A 2 -1.68 9.33 6.54
C GLU A 2 -0.68 10.35 5.95
N LYS A 3 -1.20 11.52 5.53
CA LYS A 3 -0.42 12.55 4.85
C LYS A 3 -0.67 13.94 5.44
N PRO A 4 0.30 14.87 5.35
CA PRO A 4 0.15 16.24 5.87
C PRO A 4 -1.01 17.01 5.21
N SER A 5 -1.30 16.78 3.92
CA SER A 5 -2.40 17.44 3.21
C SER A 5 -3.75 17.05 3.82
N VAL A 6 -4.00 15.76 3.98
CA VAL A 6 -5.22 15.22 4.60
C VAL A 6 -5.37 15.70 6.04
N ALA A 7 -4.27 15.76 6.78
CA ALA A 7 -4.28 16.30 8.14
C ALA A 7 -4.72 17.76 8.19
N ARG A 8 -4.26 18.61 7.26
CA ARG A 8 -4.69 20.01 7.15
C ARG A 8 -6.17 20.15 6.79
N ASP A 9 -6.68 19.31 5.87
CA ASP A 9 -8.10 19.32 5.53
C ASP A 9 -8.98 18.94 6.72
N ILE A 10 -8.61 17.86 7.43
CA ILE A 10 -9.30 17.46 8.66
C ILE A 10 -9.22 18.58 9.72
N ALA A 11 -8.03 19.19 9.93
CA ALA A 11 -7.83 20.27 10.88
C ALA A 11 -8.72 21.46 10.57
N ARG A 12 -8.78 21.88 9.33
CA ARG A 12 -9.61 22.99 8.86
C ARG A 12 -11.10 22.71 9.13
N VAL A 13 -11.58 21.53 8.79
CA VAL A 13 -12.99 21.14 8.97
C VAL A 13 -13.39 21.05 10.45
N LEU A 14 -12.45 20.60 11.32
CA LEU A 14 -12.67 20.45 12.75
C LEU A 14 -12.29 21.72 13.56
N GLY A 15 -11.89 22.80 12.90
CA GLY A 15 -11.57 24.06 13.54
C GLY A 15 -10.25 24.08 14.32
N CYS A 16 -9.33 23.15 14.03
CA CYS A 16 -8.00 23.13 14.64
C CYS A 16 -7.10 24.18 13.95
N LYS A 17 -6.49 25.08 14.71
CA LYS A 17 -5.72 26.22 14.18
C LYS A 17 -4.32 26.35 14.73
N LYS A 18 -4.03 25.77 15.89
CA LYS A 18 -2.73 25.91 16.56
C LYS A 18 -1.74 24.92 15.99
N ASN A 19 -0.83 25.41 15.15
CA ASN A 19 0.24 24.61 14.60
C ASN A 19 1.32 24.32 15.64
N GLY A 20 1.75 23.05 15.69
CA GLY A 20 2.88 22.59 16.49
C GLY A 20 3.82 21.70 15.66
N GLN A 21 4.85 21.18 16.31
CA GLN A 21 5.79 20.29 15.65
C GLN A 21 5.12 18.94 15.31
N GLY A 22 4.82 18.71 14.02
CA GLY A 22 4.22 17.48 13.54
C GLY A 22 2.75 17.29 13.95
N MET A 23 2.06 18.36 14.38
CA MET A 23 0.66 18.30 14.77
C MET A 23 -0.06 19.65 14.55
N ILE A 24 -1.39 19.60 14.52
CA ILE A 24 -2.29 20.77 14.56
C ILE A 24 -3.29 20.54 15.67
N GLU A 25 -3.41 21.50 16.60
CA GLU A 25 -4.25 21.39 17.79
C GLU A 25 -5.45 22.33 17.71
N GLY A 26 -6.59 21.86 18.17
CA GLY A 26 -7.82 22.61 18.40
C GLY A 26 -8.35 22.35 19.81
N GLU A 27 -9.53 22.87 20.13
CA GLU A 27 -10.14 22.70 21.45
C GLU A 27 -10.48 21.22 21.77
N LYS A 28 -10.94 20.47 20.77
CA LYS A 28 -11.41 19.09 20.95
C LYS A 28 -10.46 18.05 20.35
N TYR A 29 -9.66 18.42 19.37
CA TYR A 29 -8.87 17.47 18.59
C TYR A 29 -7.42 17.90 18.45
N ILE A 30 -6.53 16.93 18.46
CA ILE A 30 -5.13 17.07 18.06
C ILE A 30 -4.94 16.20 16.83
N ILE A 31 -4.48 16.76 15.73
CA ILE A 31 -4.31 16.09 14.46
C ILE A 31 -2.83 15.93 14.17
N THR A 32 -2.42 14.68 14.02
CA THR A 32 -1.08 14.28 13.60
C THR A 32 -1.15 13.56 12.25
N TRP A 33 0.01 13.33 11.65
CA TRP A 33 0.09 12.67 10.34
C TRP A 33 1.32 11.79 10.21
N GLY A 34 1.22 10.82 9.29
CA GLY A 34 2.35 10.12 8.72
C GLY A 34 2.97 10.90 7.55
N LEU A 35 4.07 10.35 7.05
CA LEU A 35 4.72 10.75 5.80
C LEU A 35 4.75 9.55 4.84
N GLY A 36 3.62 8.83 4.76
CA GLY A 36 3.53 7.45 4.42
C GLY A 36 3.89 6.59 5.65
N HIS A 37 4.65 5.53 5.46
CA HIS A 37 5.11 4.70 6.59
C HIS A 37 6.11 5.44 7.49
N LEU A 38 5.87 5.40 8.80
CA LEU A 38 6.81 5.83 9.86
C LEU A 38 7.49 4.63 10.52
N VAL A 39 6.88 3.45 10.37
CA VAL A 39 7.30 2.18 10.95
C VAL A 39 7.29 1.13 9.86
N THR A 40 8.24 0.20 9.89
CA THR A 40 8.37 -0.90 8.95
C THR A 40 8.77 -2.19 9.68
N LEU A 41 8.75 -3.32 8.96
CA LEU A 41 9.40 -4.54 9.46
C LEU A 41 10.91 -4.33 9.52
N ALA A 42 11.55 -4.89 10.53
CA ALA A 42 12.98 -4.79 10.73
C ALA A 42 13.77 -5.41 9.57
N ASP A 43 14.96 -4.87 9.31
CA ASP A 43 15.90 -5.44 8.36
C ASP A 43 16.47 -6.79 8.86
N PRO A 44 16.94 -7.66 7.95
CA PRO A 44 17.45 -8.99 8.33
C PRO A 44 18.48 -8.99 9.44
N GLU A 45 19.42 -8.06 9.42
CA GLU A 45 20.47 -7.95 10.44
C GLU A 45 19.99 -7.61 11.84
N GLU A 46 18.77 -7.06 11.98
CA GLU A 46 18.17 -6.79 13.29
C GLU A 46 17.62 -8.07 13.95
N TYR A 47 17.45 -9.14 13.18
CA TYR A 47 17.03 -10.46 13.71
C TYR A 47 18.24 -11.29 14.17
N THR A 48 19.27 -11.38 13.34
CA THR A 48 20.54 -12.05 13.65
C THR A 48 21.67 -11.43 12.82
N PRO A 49 22.88 -11.28 13.42
CA PRO A 49 24.07 -10.79 12.71
C PRO A 49 24.41 -11.60 11.45
N ASP A 50 24.13 -12.90 11.45
CA ASP A 50 24.41 -13.80 10.32
C ASP A 50 23.68 -13.37 9.04
N TRP A 51 22.53 -12.70 9.17
CA TRP A 51 21.74 -12.23 8.04
C TRP A 51 22.22 -10.89 7.46
N LYS A 52 23.29 -10.31 8.02
CA LYS A 52 23.92 -9.10 7.47
C LYS A 52 24.59 -9.37 6.13
N GLU A 53 25.32 -10.47 6.02
CA GLU A 53 26.00 -10.86 4.80
C GLU A 53 25.06 -11.54 3.81
N TRP A 54 25.25 -11.26 2.53
CA TRP A 54 24.47 -11.87 1.46
C TRP A 54 25.15 -13.16 1.03
N LYS A 55 24.72 -14.27 1.59
CA LYS A 55 25.23 -15.63 1.34
C LYS A 55 24.07 -16.58 1.12
N MET A 56 24.27 -17.60 0.26
CA MET A 56 23.25 -18.63 -0.01
C MET A 56 22.96 -19.49 1.23
N GLU A 57 23.96 -19.72 2.06
CA GLU A 57 23.89 -20.59 3.23
C GLU A 57 22.96 -20.08 4.34
N VAL A 58 22.68 -18.78 4.36
CA VAL A 58 21.76 -18.18 5.35
C VAL A 58 20.29 -18.18 4.88
N LEU A 59 20.03 -18.66 3.68
CA LEU A 59 18.69 -18.72 3.12
C LEU A 59 18.02 -20.09 3.38
N PRO A 60 16.72 -20.16 3.62
CA PRO A 60 15.80 -19.03 3.68
C PRO A 60 15.84 -18.29 5.04
N MET A 61 15.79 -16.97 5.02
CA MET A 61 15.64 -16.15 6.21
C MET A 61 14.16 -16.11 6.61
N VAL A 62 13.84 -16.79 7.71
CA VAL A 62 12.49 -16.86 8.27
C VAL A 62 12.54 -16.44 9.74
N PRO A 63 12.07 -15.21 10.08
CA PRO A 63 12.08 -14.75 11.45
C PRO A 63 11.18 -15.62 12.35
N LYS A 64 11.67 -16.06 13.51
CA LYS A 64 10.85 -16.73 14.53
C LYS A 64 9.81 -15.79 15.15
N SER A 65 10.16 -14.52 15.28
CA SER A 65 9.27 -13.46 15.76
C SER A 65 9.49 -12.22 14.91
N TRP A 66 8.42 -11.50 14.62
CA TRP A 66 8.49 -10.30 13.80
C TRP A 66 8.80 -9.06 14.64
N LYS A 67 9.72 -8.26 14.17
CA LYS A 67 10.11 -6.99 14.79
C LYS A 67 9.68 -5.83 13.92
N LEU A 68 9.21 -4.77 14.56
CA LEU A 68 8.95 -3.48 13.92
C LEU A 68 10.10 -2.53 14.25
N THR A 69 10.43 -1.66 13.32
CA THR A 69 11.44 -0.61 13.50
C THR A 69 10.92 0.72 12.99
N VAL A 70 11.36 1.82 13.60
CA VAL A 70 11.04 3.18 13.15
C VAL A 70 11.93 3.53 11.97
N ILE A 71 11.34 3.99 10.88
CA ILE A 71 12.07 4.42 9.70
C ILE A 71 12.90 5.66 10.06
N ARG A 72 14.24 5.56 9.90
CA ARG A 72 15.20 6.58 10.36
C ARG A 72 14.91 7.97 9.81
N GLN A 73 14.53 8.07 8.52
CA GLN A 73 14.24 9.34 7.85
C GLN A 73 12.99 10.03 8.43
N THR A 74 12.06 9.27 8.98
CA THR A 74 10.79 9.78 9.52
C THR A 74 10.72 9.74 11.04
N ALA A 75 11.81 9.41 11.72
CA ALA A 75 11.86 9.24 13.16
C ALA A 75 11.41 10.49 13.95
N LYS A 76 11.72 11.68 13.44
CA LYS A 76 11.28 12.96 14.04
C LYS A 76 9.74 13.05 14.05
N GLN A 77 9.09 12.70 12.93
CA GLN A 77 7.63 12.70 12.84
C GLN A 77 7.02 11.61 13.71
N PHE A 78 7.60 10.40 13.72
CA PHE A 78 7.18 9.34 14.65
C PHE A 78 7.24 9.81 16.11
N GLY A 79 8.31 10.50 16.53
CA GLY A 79 8.45 11.08 17.86
C GLY A 79 7.34 12.09 18.17
N ALA A 80 7.00 12.96 17.21
CA ALA A 80 5.91 13.92 17.36
C ALA A 80 4.55 13.22 17.54
N VAL A 81 4.25 12.22 16.72
CA VAL A 81 3.00 11.43 16.84
C VAL A 81 2.95 10.70 18.17
N LYS A 82 4.03 10.01 18.56
CA LYS A 82 4.14 9.29 19.82
C LYS A 82 3.90 10.20 21.02
N ALA A 83 4.46 11.42 21.00
CA ALA A 83 4.26 12.38 22.08
C ALA A 83 2.77 12.74 22.26
N GLN A 84 2.02 12.92 21.16
CA GLN A 84 0.59 13.22 21.26
C GLN A 84 -0.23 12.01 21.74
N ILE A 85 0.12 10.79 21.32
CA ILE A 85 -0.54 9.56 21.79
C ILE A 85 -0.46 9.44 23.32
N HIS A 86 0.67 9.84 23.92
CA HIS A 86 0.89 9.70 25.38
C HIS A 86 0.44 10.90 26.21
N ARG A 87 -0.14 11.94 25.61
CA ARG A 87 -0.68 13.07 26.39
C ARG A 87 -1.80 12.60 27.33
N LYS A 88 -1.80 13.11 28.55
CA LYS A 88 -2.79 12.74 29.57
C LYS A 88 -4.19 13.26 29.27
N ASP A 89 -4.30 14.37 28.55
CA ASP A 89 -5.55 15.01 28.12
C ASP A 89 -6.17 14.37 26.86
N VAL A 90 -5.50 13.42 26.22
CA VAL A 90 -6.02 12.63 25.09
C VAL A 90 -6.68 11.38 25.64
N GLY A 91 -8.00 11.23 25.44
CA GLY A 91 -8.79 10.09 25.92
C GLY A 91 -8.86 8.92 24.95
N GLU A 92 -8.87 9.20 23.63
CA GLU A 92 -9.00 8.18 22.58
C GLU A 92 -8.17 8.57 21.34
N ILE A 93 -7.89 7.60 20.49
CA ILE A 93 -7.19 7.78 19.23
C ILE A 93 -8.13 7.51 18.05
N ILE A 94 -8.21 8.45 17.12
CA ILE A 94 -8.98 8.30 15.88
C ILE A 94 -8.01 8.01 14.73
N ILE A 95 -8.08 6.81 14.19
CA ILE A 95 -7.33 6.42 13.00
C ILE A 95 -8.03 7.04 11.78
N ALA A 96 -7.35 7.98 11.12
CA ALA A 96 -7.82 8.73 9.95
C ALA A 96 -6.86 8.59 8.76
N THR A 97 -6.23 7.42 8.64
CA THR A 97 -5.46 7.01 7.45
C THR A 97 -6.41 6.53 6.35
N ASP A 98 -5.90 6.33 5.14
CA ASP A 98 -6.69 5.92 3.98
C ASP A 98 -7.58 4.70 4.31
N ALA A 99 -8.78 4.66 3.73
CA ALA A 99 -9.76 3.60 3.96
C ALA A 99 -9.36 2.33 3.17
N GLY A 100 -8.49 1.52 3.75
CA GLY A 100 -7.97 0.32 3.13
C GLY A 100 -6.96 -0.42 4.00
N ARG A 101 -6.49 -1.56 3.50
CA ARG A 101 -5.52 -2.42 4.19
C ARG A 101 -4.23 -1.69 4.55
N GLU A 102 -3.67 -0.91 3.62
CA GLU A 102 -2.42 -0.19 3.85
C GLU A 102 -2.58 0.91 4.89
N GLY A 103 -3.66 1.71 4.81
CA GLY A 103 -3.92 2.74 5.82
C GLY A 103 -4.11 2.15 7.22
N GLU A 104 -4.77 0.99 7.34
CA GLU A 104 -4.91 0.29 8.62
C GLU A 104 -3.53 -0.19 9.13
N LEU A 105 -2.71 -0.79 8.26
CA LEU A 105 -1.37 -1.25 8.60
C LEU A 105 -0.48 -0.11 9.11
N VAL A 106 -0.43 0.99 8.35
CA VAL A 106 0.37 2.18 8.70
C VAL A 106 0.00 2.70 10.08
N ALA A 107 -1.30 2.86 10.36
CA ALA A 107 -1.76 3.37 11.64
C ALA A 107 -1.45 2.41 12.79
N ARG A 108 -1.77 1.12 12.63
CA ARG A 108 -1.58 0.12 13.69
C ARG A 108 -0.12 -0.08 14.05
N TRP A 109 0.77 -0.12 13.07
CA TRP A 109 2.21 -0.22 13.35
C TRP A 109 2.76 0.99 14.12
N ILE A 110 2.26 2.19 13.84
CA ILE A 110 2.61 3.39 14.62
C ILE A 110 2.12 3.24 16.06
N LEU A 111 0.88 2.79 16.26
CA LEU A 111 0.27 2.61 17.57
C LEU A 111 0.97 1.50 18.38
N ASP A 112 1.31 0.38 17.74
CA ASP A 112 2.02 -0.73 18.36
C ASP A 112 3.43 -0.29 18.80
N MET A 113 4.17 0.39 17.92
CA MET A 113 5.51 0.90 18.22
C MET A 113 5.48 2.02 19.27
N ALA A 114 4.42 2.83 19.30
CA ALA A 114 4.20 3.82 20.35
C ALA A 114 3.69 3.20 21.66
N LYS A 115 3.34 1.90 21.70
CA LYS A 115 2.75 1.21 22.87
C LYS A 115 1.46 1.89 23.35
N ASN A 116 0.55 2.15 22.40
CA ASN A 116 -0.73 2.78 22.70
C ASN A 116 -1.58 1.89 23.59
N GLN A 117 -2.21 2.49 24.59
CA GLN A 117 -3.15 1.83 25.53
C GLN A 117 -4.57 2.44 25.45
N LYS A 118 -4.75 3.46 24.63
CA LYS A 118 -6.00 4.20 24.54
C LYS A 118 -6.98 3.53 23.58
N PRO A 119 -8.29 3.70 23.79
CA PRO A 119 -9.31 3.22 22.87
C PRO A 119 -9.10 3.76 21.45
N LEU A 120 -9.43 2.93 20.46
CA LEU A 120 -9.28 3.27 19.05
C LEU A 120 -10.66 3.45 18.40
N LYS A 121 -10.78 4.54 17.66
CA LYS A 121 -11.87 4.79 16.71
C LYS A 121 -11.33 4.86 15.30
N ARG A 122 -12.16 4.57 14.33
CA ARG A 122 -11.80 4.58 12.92
C ARG A 122 -12.68 5.56 12.13
N LEU A 123 -12.05 6.54 11.51
CA LEU A 123 -12.66 7.35 10.46
C LEU A 123 -12.54 6.59 9.13
N TRP A 124 -13.67 6.16 8.57
CA TRP A 124 -13.70 5.40 7.32
C TRP A 124 -14.39 6.22 6.24
N ILE A 125 -13.58 6.93 5.45
CA ILE A 125 -14.05 7.79 4.37
C ILE A 125 -13.22 7.54 3.11
N SER A 126 -13.85 7.62 1.94
CA SER A 126 -13.20 7.50 0.62
C SER A 126 -12.94 8.86 -0.04
N SER A 127 -13.33 9.94 0.61
CA SER A 127 -13.18 11.32 0.11
C SER A 127 -12.80 12.26 1.25
N VAL A 128 -12.01 13.29 0.94
CA VAL A 128 -11.56 14.33 1.90
C VAL A 128 -12.32 15.66 1.73
N THR A 129 -13.51 15.64 1.11
CA THR A 129 -14.37 16.82 1.06
C THR A 129 -14.86 17.18 2.47
N ASP A 130 -15.15 18.46 2.70
CA ASP A 130 -15.64 18.97 3.99
C ASP A 130 -16.86 18.18 4.50
N ARG A 131 -17.78 17.88 3.58
CA ARG A 131 -18.97 17.09 3.89
C ARG A 131 -18.61 15.68 4.33
N ALA A 132 -17.75 14.98 3.57
CA ALA A 132 -17.34 13.61 3.90
C ALA A 132 -16.61 13.53 5.25
N ILE A 133 -15.76 14.51 5.56
CA ILE A 133 -15.07 14.58 6.85
C ILE A 133 -16.08 14.77 7.98
N ARG A 134 -17.02 15.75 7.90
CA ARG A 134 -18.03 15.98 8.94
C ARG A 134 -18.92 14.77 9.16
N GLU A 135 -19.45 14.18 8.08
CA GLU A 135 -20.28 12.97 8.17
C GLU A 135 -19.50 11.77 8.73
N GLY A 136 -18.23 11.62 8.35
CA GLY A 136 -17.36 10.56 8.86
C GLY A 136 -17.08 10.70 10.36
N PHE A 137 -16.79 11.91 10.84
CA PHE A 137 -16.61 12.16 12.28
C PHE A 137 -17.88 12.00 13.07
N ALA A 138 -19.06 12.19 12.48
CA ALA A 138 -20.33 11.90 13.11
C ALA A 138 -20.64 10.38 13.21
N ARG A 139 -19.91 9.53 12.44
CA ARG A 139 -20.14 8.09 12.33
C ARG A 139 -18.85 7.28 12.54
N LEU A 140 -18.02 7.70 13.50
CA LEU A 140 -16.80 6.97 13.84
C LEU A 140 -17.12 5.53 14.24
N ARG A 141 -16.38 4.58 13.69
CA ARG A 141 -16.53 3.16 13.98
C ARG A 141 -15.57 2.73 15.09
N ASP A 142 -15.87 1.61 15.72
CA ASP A 142 -14.95 1.02 16.70
C ASP A 142 -13.70 0.47 15.98
N GLY A 143 -12.51 0.72 16.54
CA GLY A 143 -11.28 0.20 15.99
C GLY A 143 -11.23 -1.33 15.90
N ARG A 144 -11.93 -2.03 16.78
CA ARG A 144 -12.04 -3.50 16.81
C ARG A 144 -12.70 -4.09 15.57
N ASP A 145 -13.58 -3.35 14.90
CA ASP A 145 -14.23 -3.80 13.66
C ASP A 145 -13.23 -4.02 12.51
N PHE A 146 -12.00 -3.52 12.66
CA PHE A 146 -10.96 -3.55 11.62
C PHE A 146 -9.79 -4.50 11.94
N GLU A 147 -9.90 -5.33 12.98
CA GLU A 147 -8.84 -6.28 13.37
C GLU A 147 -8.53 -7.28 12.24
N ASN A 148 -9.55 -7.88 11.62
CA ASN A 148 -9.37 -8.81 10.51
C ASN A 148 -8.71 -8.13 9.30
N LEU A 149 -9.03 -6.86 9.05
CA LEU A 149 -8.41 -6.08 7.99
C LEU A 149 -6.93 -5.82 8.29
N TYR A 150 -6.60 -5.49 9.54
CA TYR A 150 -5.23 -5.33 10.00
C TYR A 150 -4.45 -6.65 9.90
N ASP A 151 -5.03 -7.77 10.32
CA ASP A 151 -4.38 -9.08 10.22
C ASP A 151 -4.09 -9.47 8.77
N ALA A 152 -5.01 -9.22 7.85
CA ALA A 152 -4.80 -9.45 6.42
C ALA A 152 -3.65 -8.57 5.86
N ALA A 153 -3.61 -7.29 6.25
CA ALA A 153 -2.55 -6.37 5.86
C ALA A 153 -1.18 -6.78 6.42
N ARG A 154 -1.14 -7.17 7.69
CA ARG A 154 0.05 -7.67 8.38
C ARG A 154 0.59 -8.96 7.75
N ALA A 155 -0.31 -9.92 7.43
CA ALA A 155 0.08 -11.15 6.74
C ALA A 155 0.69 -10.86 5.36
N ARG A 156 0.08 -9.94 4.60
CA ARG A 156 0.62 -9.50 3.32
C ARG A 156 2.01 -8.87 3.45
N ALA A 157 2.19 -7.94 4.39
CA ALA A 157 3.48 -7.29 4.60
C ALA A 157 4.59 -8.29 4.96
N LYS A 158 4.29 -9.29 5.80
CA LYS A 158 5.21 -10.38 6.13
C LYS A 158 5.55 -11.25 4.91
N ALA A 159 4.55 -11.58 4.10
CA ALA A 159 4.76 -12.34 2.86
C ALA A 159 5.62 -11.55 1.85
N ASP A 160 5.38 -10.25 1.72
CA ASP A 160 6.18 -9.37 0.85
C ASP A 160 7.63 -9.29 1.34
N TRP A 161 7.86 -9.23 2.66
CA TRP A 161 9.19 -9.27 3.24
C TRP A 161 9.88 -10.62 2.97
N LEU A 162 9.20 -11.74 3.27
CA LEU A 162 9.77 -13.08 3.09
C LEU A 162 10.16 -13.35 1.64
N VAL A 163 9.24 -13.11 0.71
CA VAL A 163 9.48 -13.36 -0.72
C VAL A 163 10.52 -12.38 -1.25
N GLY A 164 10.34 -11.09 -0.99
CA GLY A 164 11.18 -10.04 -1.53
C GLY A 164 12.64 -10.19 -1.13
N ILE A 165 12.91 -10.36 0.17
CA ILE A 165 14.28 -10.43 0.69
C ILE A 165 14.95 -11.74 0.28
N ASN A 166 14.30 -12.89 0.49
CA ASN A 166 14.90 -14.18 0.19
C ASN A 166 15.16 -14.35 -1.30
N ALA A 167 14.18 -14.06 -2.16
CA ALA A 167 14.34 -14.20 -3.59
C ALA A 167 15.37 -13.20 -4.17
N THR A 168 15.36 -11.95 -3.70
CA THR A 168 16.36 -10.94 -4.10
C THR A 168 17.77 -11.40 -3.76
N ARG A 169 18.01 -11.87 -2.52
CA ARG A 169 19.33 -12.34 -2.12
C ARG A 169 19.75 -13.60 -2.85
N ALA A 170 18.85 -14.58 -3.01
CA ALA A 170 19.13 -15.80 -3.74
C ALA A 170 19.55 -15.51 -5.19
N LEU A 171 18.81 -14.69 -5.90
CA LEU A 171 19.12 -14.31 -7.28
C LEU A 171 20.44 -13.53 -7.36
N THR A 172 20.64 -12.56 -6.47
CA THR A 172 21.85 -11.75 -6.42
C THR A 172 23.10 -12.60 -6.17
N CYS A 173 23.03 -13.51 -5.18
CA CYS A 173 24.14 -14.42 -4.88
C CYS A 173 24.41 -15.43 -6.00
N LYS A 174 23.34 -16.02 -6.56
CA LYS A 174 23.46 -17.03 -7.62
C LYS A 174 24.09 -16.49 -8.91
N TYR A 175 23.67 -15.31 -9.32
CA TYR A 175 24.09 -14.71 -10.59
C TYR A 175 25.19 -13.67 -10.45
N ASN A 176 25.65 -13.40 -9.22
CA ASN A 176 26.64 -12.35 -8.91
C ASN A 176 26.28 -11.00 -9.58
N ALA A 177 25.01 -10.65 -9.57
CA ALA A 177 24.46 -9.45 -10.18
C ALA A 177 23.37 -8.88 -9.27
N LYS A 178 23.26 -7.55 -9.20
CA LYS A 178 22.22 -6.88 -8.39
C LYS A 178 20.85 -7.12 -9.03
N LEU A 179 20.18 -8.18 -8.62
CA LEU A 179 18.86 -8.57 -9.08
C LEU A 179 17.85 -8.39 -7.95
N THR A 180 16.71 -7.80 -8.27
CA THR A 180 15.61 -7.62 -7.33
C THR A 180 14.44 -8.52 -7.70
N CYS A 181 13.76 -9.05 -6.69
CA CYS A 181 12.54 -9.84 -6.86
C CYS A 181 11.47 -9.37 -5.88
N GLY A 182 10.24 -9.31 -6.34
CA GLY A 182 9.11 -8.93 -5.50
C GLY A 182 7.79 -9.41 -6.07
N ARG A 183 6.77 -9.52 -5.21
CA ARG A 183 5.46 -10.06 -5.57
C ARG A 183 4.65 -9.20 -6.55
N VAL A 184 5.01 -7.94 -6.71
CA VAL A 184 4.35 -7.03 -7.67
C VAL A 184 5.28 -6.72 -8.84
N GLN A 185 6.48 -6.23 -8.56
CA GLN A 185 7.40 -5.78 -9.61
C GLN A 185 7.82 -6.90 -10.57
N THR A 186 8.08 -8.11 -10.05
CA THR A 186 8.53 -9.23 -10.91
C THR A 186 7.44 -9.72 -11.88
N PRO A 187 6.19 -9.97 -11.45
CA PRO A 187 5.11 -10.27 -12.38
C PRO A 187 4.83 -9.15 -13.39
N THR A 188 4.91 -7.89 -12.95
CA THR A 188 4.73 -6.74 -13.84
C THR A 188 5.80 -6.72 -14.93
N LEU A 189 7.07 -6.92 -14.55
CA LEU A 189 8.18 -7.01 -15.50
C LEU A 189 8.01 -8.19 -16.46
N ALA A 190 7.56 -9.34 -15.95
CA ALA A 190 7.31 -10.52 -16.78
C ALA A 190 6.22 -10.26 -17.85
N LEU A 191 5.13 -9.57 -17.48
CA LEU A 191 4.10 -9.17 -18.44
C LEU A 191 4.67 -8.27 -19.56
N LEU A 192 5.50 -7.30 -19.19
CA LEU A 192 6.16 -6.42 -20.16
C LEU A 192 7.12 -7.20 -21.05
N ALA A 193 7.96 -8.06 -20.47
CA ALA A 193 8.92 -8.87 -21.22
C ALA A 193 8.21 -9.83 -22.20
N ASN A 194 7.14 -10.48 -21.77
CA ASN A 194 6.33 -11.34 -22.64
C ASN A 194 5.73 -10.54 -23.81
N ARG A 195 5.22 -9.35 -23.50
CA ARG A 195 4.66 -8.48 -24.56
C ARG A 195 5.72 -8.02 -25.57
N GLU A 196 6.91 -7.69 -25.13
CA GLU A 196 8.03 -7.35 -26.00
C GLU A 196 8.43 -8.54 -26.88
N GLU A 197 8.43 -9.75 -26.33
CA GLU A 197 8.72 -10.97 -27.10
C GLU A 197 7.66 -11.25 -28.16
N GLU A 198 6.36 -11.09 -27.80
CA GLU A 198 5.27 -11.18 -28.79
C GLU A 198 5.43 -10.17 -29.92
N ILE A 199 5.87 -8.93 -29.62
CA ILE A 199 6.09 -7.90 -30.62
C ILE A 199 7.27 -8.27 -31.52
N ARG A 200 8.38 -8.73 -30.95
CA ARG A 200 9.58 -9.14 -31.71
C ARG A 200 9.34 -10.36 -32.61
N SER A 201 8.55 -11.31 -32.13
CA SER A 201 8.22 -12.54 -32.87
C SER A 201 6.98 -12.40 -33.77
N PHE A 202 6.37 -11.20 -33.78
CA PHE A 202 5.14 -10.97 -34.53
C PHE A 202 5.37 -11.13 -36.04
N THR A 203 4.66 -12.08 -36.62
CA THR A 203 4.61 -12.27 -38.08
C THR A 203 3.25 -11.78 -38.58
N PRO A 204 3.23 -10.73 -39.40
CA PRO A 204 1.97 -10.21 -39.94
C PRO A 204 1.29 -11.24 -40.84
N LYS A 205 -0.02 -11.42 -40.67
CA LYS A 205 -0.85 -12.22 -41.55
C LYS A 205 -1.88 -11.32 -42.20
N SER A 206 -1.98 -11.41 -43.54
CA SER A 206 -3.03 -10.74 -44.28
C SER A 206 -4.40 -11.34 -43.94
N TYR A 207 -5.39 -10.52 -43.91
CA TYR A 207 -6.78 -10.95 -43.75
C TYR A 207 -7.71 -10.06 -44.60
N TYR A 208 -8.87 -10.62 -44.91
CA TYR A 208 -9.92 -9.93 -45.63
C TYR A 208 -11.09 -9.65 -44.70
N GLY A 209 -11.81 -8.57 -44.98
CA GLY A 209 -13.09 -8.28 -44.34
C GLY A 209 -14.15 -7.99 -45.42
N VAL A 210 -15.33 -8.50 -45.26
CA VAL A 210 -16.44 -8.27 -46.19
C VAL A 210 -17.41 -7.26 -45.58
N ARG A 211 -17.68 -6.19 -46.34
CA ARG A 211 -18.70 -5.18 -45.99
C ARG A 211 -19.67 -5.01 -47.13
N LEU A 212 -20.95 -4.98 -46.79
CA LEU A 212 -22.04 -4.70 -47.71
C LEU A 212 -22.65 -3.36 -47.34
N TYR A 213 -22.84 -2.51 -48.33
CA TYR A 213 -23.49 -1.23 -48.14
C TYR A 213 -24.83 -1.26 -48.90
N SER A 214 -25.94 -0.93 -48.20
CA SER A 214 -27.26 -0.82 -48.77
C SER A 214 -28.03 0.31 -48.07
N GLU A 215 -28.61 1.21 -48.83
CA GLU A 215 -29.45 2.34 -48.34
C GLU A 215 -28.79 3.15 -47.22
N GLY A 216 -27.48 3.37 -47.29
CA GLY A 216 -26.71 4.12 -46.26
C GLY A 216 -26.34 3.32 -45.02
N ILE A 217 -26.67 2.05 -44.94
CA ILE A 217 -26.32 1.13 -43.85
C ILE A 217 -25.14 0.27 -44.26
N CYS A 218 -24.16 0.16 -43.38
CA CYS A 218 -22.99 -0.73 -43.54
C CYS A 218 -23.18 -2.01 -42.75
N PHE A 219 -23.19 -3.13 -43.40
CA PHE A 219 -23.22 -4.46 -42.82
C PHE A 219 -21.79 -5.04 -42.86
N THR A 220 -21.29 -5.53 -41.73
CA THR A 220 -20.00 -6.19 -41.67
C THR A 220 -20.23 -7.68 -41.48
N TRP A 221 -19.64 -8.50 -42.35
CA TRP A 221 -19.68 -9.93 -42.19
C TRP A 221 -18.99 -10.36 -40.89
N GLN A 222 -19.58 -11.37 -40.25
CA GLN A 222 -19.04 -11.97 -39.04
C GLN A 222 -19.25 -13.48 -39.10
N ASP A 223 -18.19 -14.24 -38.79
CA ASP A 223 -18.28 -15.66 -38.64
C ASP A 223 -19.15 -16.02 -37.44
N GLN A 224 -20.14 -16.88 -37.64
CA GLN A 224 -21.12 -17.22 -36.60
C GLN A 224 -20.53 -18.03 -35.44
N LYS A 225 -19.46 -18.78 -35.65
CA LYS A 225 -18.85 -19.62 -34.62
C LYS A 225 -17.81 -18.87 -33.77
N SER A 226 -16.93 -18.15 -34.44
CA SER A 226 -15.83 -17.44 -33.78
C SER A 226 -16.14 -16.00 -33.40
N GLY A 227 -17.18 -15.40 -33.97
CA GLY A 227 -17.46 -13.96 -33.85
C GLY A 227 -16.43 -13.06 -34.57
N SER A 228 -15.51 -13.65 -35.35
CA SER A 228 -14.47 -12.93 -36.05
C SER A 228 -15.04 -12.21 -37.29
N THR A 229 -14.59 -10.98 -37.52
CA THR A 229 -14.85 -10.22 -38.76
C THR A 229 -13.71 -10.37 -39.77
N ARG A 230 -12.70 -11.19 -39.46
CA ARG A 230 -11.48 -11.40 -40.25
C ARG A 230 -11.52 -12.79 -40.93
N ILE A 231 -11.24 -12.84 -42.23
CA ILE A 231 -11.11 -14.04 -43.04
C ILE A 231 -9.62 -14.17 -43.40
N PHE A 232 -8.97 -15.21 -42.96
CA PHE A 232 -7.55 -15.46 -43.20
C PHE A 232 -7.27 -16.29 -44.43
N ASP A 233 -8.25 -17.10 -44.84
CA ASP A 233 -8.17 -17.91 -46.06
C ASP A 233 -8.96 -17.20 -47.16
N GLY A 234 -8.26 -16.94 -48.29
CA GLY A 234 -8.85 -16.29 -49.45
C GLY A 234 -9.42 -17.30 -50.44
#